data_14653339a7d77aaea97fd16214c725c4
#
_entry.id   14653339a7d77aaea97fd16214c725c4
#
_cell.length_a   1.000
_cell.length_b   1.000
_cell.length_c   1.000
_cell.angle_alpha   90.00
_cell.angle_beta   90.00
_cell.angle_gamma   90.00
#
_symmetry.space_group_name_H-M   'P 1'
#
loop_
_entity.id
_entity.type
_entity.pdbx_description
1 polymer ?
#
loop_
_entity_poly.entity_id
_entity_poly.type
_entity_poly.pdbx_seq_one_letter_code
_entity_poly.pdbx_strand_id
1 'polypeptide(L)'
;MTRSNDQSVLFHVQHLLGIGHVRRANIVCQALSGVGFQVILVTGGSPIADLQRDGIEIVQLPPLHIGDRGFHDLRDDTNTPVDADWKVNRRDRLLDLFNAVAPDILITEAFPFGRRQMRFELIPLLEHAAARNRP
;
A
#
# COMPACT_ATOMS: atom_id res chain seq x y z
N MET A 1 10.36 30.84 -6.20
CA MET A 1 11.16 29.63 -6.13
C MET A 1 10.48 28.62 -5.21
N THR A 2 9.94 27.57 -5.79
CA THR A 2 9.30 26.51 -5.00
C THR A 2 10.37 25.64 -4.37
N ARG A 3 10.29 25.48 -3.07
CA ARG A 3 11.18 24.60 -2.34
C ARG A 3 10.76 23.16 -2.61
N SER A 4 11.58 22.40 -3.28
CA SER A 4 11.32 20.96 -3.40
C SER A 4 11.60 20.31 -2.05
N ASN A 5 10.68 19.47 -1.60
CA ASN A 5 10.89 18.64 -0.44
C ASN A 5 11.44 17.30 -0.96
N ASP A 6 12.71 17.01 -0.64
CA ASP A 6 13.35 15.78 -1.12
C ASP A 6 12.89 14.53 -0.35
N GLN A 7 12.00 14.69 0.63
CA GLN A 7 11.49 13.55 1.39
C GLN A 7 10.52 12.72 0.57
N SER A 8 10.63 11.41 0.72
CA SER A 8 9.78 10.44 0.03
C SER A 8 8.77 9.81 0.98
N VAL A 9 7.60 9.54 0.44
CA VAL A 9 6.49 8.91 1.16
C VAL A 9 6.07 7.66 0.42
N LEU A 10 6.00 6.55 1.13
CA LEU A 10 5.37 5.33 0.65
C LEU A 10 4.04 5.18 1.38
N PHE A 11 2.94 5.21 0.63
CA PHE A 11 1.59 5.10 1.17
C PHE A 11 1.01 3.76 0.75
N HIS A 12 0.73 2.88 1.71
CA HIS A 12 0.14 1.56 1.47
C HIS A 12 -1.36 1.60 1.73
N VAL A 13 -2.16 1.18 0.76
CA VAL A 13 -3.61 1.05 0.90
C VAL A 13 -4.07 -0.29 0.35
N GLN A 14 -4.96 -0.95 1.10
CA GLN A 14 -5.62 -2.19 0.68
C GLN A 14 -7.11 -1.99 0.78
N HIS A 15 -7.80 -1.94 -0.34
CA HIS A 15 -9.26 -2.02 -0.33
C HIS A 15 -9.67 -3.49 -0.49
N LEU A 16 -10.73 -3.87 0.19
CA LEU A 16 -11.22 -5.25 0.22
C LEU A 16 -12.64 -5.35 -0.32
N LEU A 17 -13.47 -4.33 -0.11
CA LEU A 17 -14.82 -4.24 -0.64
C LEU A 17 -14.95 -3.00 -1.53
N GLY A 18 -15.32 -1.87 -0.96
CA GLY A 18 -15.45 -0.63 -1.74
C GLY A 18 -14.11 0.04 -2.00
N ILE A 19 -14.12 1.05 -2.86
CA ILE A 19 -12.93 1.78 -3.29
C ILE A 19 -12.70 3.08 -2.51
N GLY A 20 -13.52 3.36 -1.48
CA GLY A 20 -13.45 4.62 -0.72
C GLY A 20 -12.09 4.87 -0.09
N HIS A 21 -11.48 3.83 0.50
CA HIS A 21 -10.17 3.97 1.13
C HIS A 21 -9.08 4.31 0.12
N VAL A 22 -9.08 3.68 -1.05
CA VAL A 22 -8.06 3.94 -2.06
C VAL A 22 -8.26 5.30 -2.71
N ARG A 23 -9.50 5.74 -2.89
CA ARG A 23 -9.77 7.09 -3.40
C ARG A 23 -9.33 8.16 -2.41
N ARG A 24 -9.59 7.94 -1.13
CA ARG A 24 -9.11 8.84 -0.07
C ARG A 24 -7.59 8.88 -0.03
N ALA A 25 -6.94 7.73 -0.07
CA ALA A 25 -5.48 7.65 -0.11
C ALA A 25 -4.92 8.40 -1.31
N ASN A 26 -5.56 8.28 -2.48
CA ASN A 26 -5.15 8.99 -3.68
C ASN A 26 -5.23 10.50 -3.50
N ILE A 27 -6.29 11.01 -2.87
CA ILE A 27 -6.46 12.43 -2.57
C ILE A 27 -5.34 12.92 -1.65
N VAL A 28 -5.05 12.16 -0.59
CA VAL A 28 -3.97 12.50 0.34
C VAL A 28 -2.61 12.52 -0.38
N CYS A 29 -2.37 11.53 -1.22
CA CYS A 29 -1.13 11.47 -2.00
C CYS A 29 -0.99 12.66 -2.95
N GLN A 30 -2.08 13.09 -3.59
CA GLN A 30 -2.07 14.28 -4.44
C GLN A 30 -1.71 15.53 -3.64
N ALA A 31 -2.28 15.67 -2.44
CA ALA A 31 -1.98 16.80 -1.57
C ALA A 31 -0.52 16.79 -1.13
N LEU A 32 0.02 15.63 -0.77
CA LEU A 32 1.43 15.50 -0.38
C LEU A 32 2.36 15.85 -1.55
N SER A 33 2.04 15.37 -2.74
CA SER A 33 2.81 15.71 -3.94
C SER A 33 2.77 17.21 -4.20
N GLY A 34 1.61 17.83 -3.99
CA GLY A 34 1.43 19.27 -4.20
C GLY A 34 2.29 20.15 -3.29
N VAL A 35 2.70 19.64 -2.13
CA VAL A 35 3.61 20.35 -1.23
C VAL A 35 5.06 19.89 -1.34
N GLY A 36 5.37 19.08 -2.37
CA GLY A 36 6.75 18.77 -2.74
C GLY A 36 7.27 17.41 -2.31
N PHE A 37 6.48 16.58 -1.65
CA PHE A 37 6.89 15.19 -1.34
C PHE A 37 6.96 14.33 -2.60
N GLN A 38 7.92 13.42 -2.62
CA GLN A 38 7.96 12.36 -3.61
C GLN A 38 7.07 11.22 -3.09
N VAL A 39 5.98 10.94 -3.80
CA VAL A 39 4.93 10.05 -3.28
C VAL A 39 4.81 8.80 -4.14
N ILE A 40 4.83 7.63 -3.50
CA ILE A 40 4.53 6.35 -4.10
C ILE A 40 3.31 5.79 -3.37
N LEU A 41 2.24 5.55 -4.11
CA LEU A 41 1.02 4.91 -3.60
C LEU A 41 1.05 3.45 -4.01
N VAL A 42 1.09 2.56 -3.02
CA VAL A 42 1.04 1.11 -3.22
C VAL A 42 -0.37 0.63 -2.96
N THR A 43 -0.99 0.05 -3.95
CA THR A 43 -2.35 -0.48 -3.85
C THR A 43 -2.35 -1.99 -3.91
N GLY A 44 -3.15 -2.62 -3.07
CA GLY A 44 -3.19 -4.08 -2.96
C GLY A 44 -4.50 -4.72 -3.38
N GLY A 45 -5.53 -3.95 -3.69
CA GLY A 45 -6.80 -4.47 -4.16
C GLY A 45 -6.87 -4.57 -5.67
N SER A 46 -8.06 -4.80 -6.20
CA SER A 46 -8.28 -4.83 -7.64
C SER A 46 -7.90 -3.49 -8.27
N PRO A 47 -7.26 -3.49 -9.45
CA PRO A 47 -6.82 -2.25 -10.08
C PRO A 47 -7.97 -1.29 -10.35
N ILE A 48 -7.71 0.00 -10.15
CA ILE A 48 -8.66 1.09 -10.42
C ILE A 48 -8.06 1.97 -11.50
N ALA A 49 -8.74 2.04 -12.64
CA ALA A 49 -8.20 2.68 -13.84
C ALA A 49 -8.15 4.20 -13.76
N ASP A 50 -9.06 4.82 -13.00
CA ASP A 50 -9.26 6.27 -12.99
C ASP A 50 -8.64 6.99 -11.80
N LEU A 51 -7.66 6.37 -11.14
CA LEU A 51 -6.91 7.06 -10.09
C LEU A 51 -6.05 8.17 -10.67
N GLN A 52 -5.98 9.28 -9.97
CA GLN A 52 -5.11 10.39 -10.34
C GLN A 52 -3.65 9.99 -10.17
N ARG A 53 -2.87 10.17 -11.23
CA ARG A 53 -1.46 9.77 -11.26
C ARG A 53 -0.49 10.94 -11.36
N ASP A 54 -1.01 12.15 -11.50
CA ASP A 54 -0.17 13.34 -11.68
C ASP A 54 0.68 13.59 -10.43
N GLY A 55 2.01 13.60 -10.61
CA GLY A 55 2.94 13.89 -9.53
C GLY A 55 3.16 12.75 -8.54
N ILE A 56 2.52 11.61 -8.73
CA ILE A 56 2.72 10.43 -7.89
C ILE A 56 2.99 9.19 -8.73
N GLU A 57 3.66 8.20 -8.14
CA GLU A 57 3.81 6.88 -8.72
C GLU A 57 2.83 5.93 -8.04
N ILE A 58 2.12 5.13 -8.83
CA ILE A 58 1.20 4.12 -8.32
C ILE A 58 1.75 2.73 -8.64
N VAL A 59 1.95 1.93 -7.61
CA VAL A 59 2.45 0.55 -7.74
C VAL A 59 1.35 -0.41 -7.33
N GLN A 60 1.04 -1.35 -8.21
CA GLN A 60 0.02 -2.37 -7.96
C GLN A 60 0.69 -3.65 -7.45
N LEU A 61 0.36 -4.06 -6.23
CA LEU A 61 0.71 -5.38 -5.71
C LEU A 61 -0.20 -6.44 -6.33
N PRO A 62 0.17 -7.73 -6.26
CA PRO A 62 -0.75 -8.79 -6.68
C PRO A 62 -2.12 -8.58 -6.05
N PRO A 63 -3.19 -8.44 -6.85
CA PRO A 63 -4.49 -8.05 -6.32
C PRO A 63 -5.07 -9.06 -5.34
N LEU A 64 -5.67 -8.53 -4.28
CA LEU A 64 -6.29 -9.31 -3.22
C LEU A 64 -7.66 -8.73 -2.94
N HIS A 65 -8.68 -9.58 -2.88
CA HIS A 65 -10.05 -9.16 -2.56
C HIS A 65 -10.71 -10.16 -1.61
N ILE A 66 -11.87 -9.79 -1.10
CA ILE A 66 -12.69 -10.66 -0.25
C ILE A 66 -13.65 -11.47 -1.11
N GLY A 67 -13.73 -12.78 -0.85
CA GLY A 67 -14.71 -13.66 -1.44
C GLY A 67 -16.03 -13.67 -0.66
N ASP A 68 -16.91 -14.60 -1.01
CA ASP A 68 -18.27 -14.67 -0.49
C ASP A 68 -18.38 -15.12 0.97
N ARG A 69 -17.32 -15.70 1.52
CA ARG A 69 -17.33 -16.30 2.86
C ARG A 69 -16.94 -15.32 3.98
N GLY A 70 -16.83 -14.02 3.68
CA GLY A 70 -16.53 -12.99 4.67
C GLY A 70 -15.09 -12.51 4.64
N PHE A 71 -14.71 -11.73 5.64
CA PHE A 71 -13.44 -10.99 5.65
C PHE A 71 -12.19 -11.86 5.70
N HIS A 72 -12.32 -13.14 6.06
CA HIS A 72 -11.21 -14.08 6.08
C HIS A 72 -11.05 -14.84 4.77
N ASP A 73 -12.01 -14.71 3.86
CA ASP A 73 -11.98 -15.39 2.56
C ASP A 73 -11.20 -14.54 1.56
N LEU A 74 -9.89 -14.54 1.68
CA LEU A 74 -9.02 -13.75 0.83
C LEU A 74 -8.74 -14.50 -0.48
N ARG A 75 -8.96 -13.80 -1.59
CA ARG A 75 -8.83 -14.37 -2.94
C ARG A 75 -7.94 -13.51 -3.82
N ASP A 76 -7.25 -14.17 -4.75
CA ASP A 76 -6.42 -13.51 -5.75
C ASP A 76 -7.25 -13.00 -6.93
N ASP A 77 -6.58 -12.47 -7.96
CA ASP A 77 -7.23 -11.90 -9.15
C ASP A 77 -7.95 -12.94 -10.01
N THR A 78 -7.67 -14.24 -9.81
CA THR A 78 -8.39 -15.33 -10.48
C THR A 78 -9.53 -15.87 -9.61
N ASN A 79 -9.85 -15.18 -8.51
CA ASN A 79 -10.86 -15.59 -7.54
C ASN A 79 -10.53 -16.93 -6.84
N THR A 80 -9.25 -17.25 -6.74
CA THR A 80 -8.75 -18.44 -6.04
C THR A 80 -8.38 -18.06 -4.62
N PRO A 81 -8.76 -18.87 -3.59
CA PRO A 81 -8.32 -18.62 -2.22
C PRO A 81 -6.80 -18.59 -2.15
N VAL A 82 -6.27 -17.57 -1.48
CA VAL A 82 -4.82 -17.41 -1.36
C VAL A 82 -4.26 -18.37 -0.32
N ASP A 83 -3.09 -18.91 -0.61
CA ASP A 83 -2.37 -19.82 0.29
C ASP A 83 -1.17 -19.11 0.95
N ALA A 84 -0.42 -19.86 1.76
CA ALA A 84 0.75 -19.34 2.45
C ALA A 84 1.83 -18.87 1.47
N ASP A 85 2.06 -19.61 0.39
CA ASP A 85 3.08 -19.27 -0.61
C ASP A 85 2.73 -17.98 -1.34
N TRP A 86 1.46 -17.79 -1.67
CA TRP A 86 0.98 -16.55 -2.29
C TRP A 86 1.23 -15.35 -1.37
N LYS A 87 0.93 -15.52 -0.09
CA LYS A 87 1.12 -14.44 0.92
C LYS A 87 2.61 -14.10 1.07
N VAL A 88 3.48 -15.10 1.11
CA VAL A 88 4.93 -14.88 1.17
C VAL A 88 5.42 -14.12 -0.06
N ASN A 89 4.97 -14.52 -1.25
CA ASN A 89 5.34 -13.85 -2.50
C ASN A 89 4.93 -12.38 -2.49
N ARG A 90 3.69 -12.10 -2.09
CA ARG A 90 3.19 -10.72 -2.02
C ARG A 90 3.95 -9.90 -0.98
N ARG A 91 4.17 -10.48 0.20
CA ARG A 91 4.96 -9.82 1.26
C ARG A 91 6.35 -9.46 0.75
N ASP A 92 7.02 -10.40 0.08
CA ASP A 92 8.38 -10.17 -0.41
C ASP A 92 8.41 -9.08 -1.47
N ARG A 93 7.42 -9.01 -2.35
CA ARG A 93 7.31 -7.91 -3.33
C ARG A 93 7.16 -6.56 -2.64
N LEU A 94 6.34 -6.49 -1.59
CA LEU A 94 6.16 -5.26 -0.83
C LEU A 94 7.46 -4.84 -0.13
N LEU A 95 8.16 -5.79 0.49
CA LEU A 95 9.43 -5.51 1.17
C LEU A 95 10.52 -5.10 0.18
N ASP A 96 10.58 -5.74 -0.98
CA ASP A 96 11.53 -5.36 -2.05
C ASP A 96 11.26 -3.93 -2.52
N LEU A 97 10.01 -3.57 -2.70
CA LEU A 97 9.63 -2.20 -3.06
C LEU A 97 10.04 -1.22 -1.97
N PHE A 98 9.75 -1.53 -0.72
CA PHE A 98 10.13 -0.69 0.42
C PHE A 98 11.64 -0.46 0.46
N ASN A 99 12.41 -1.52 0.28
CA ASN A 99 13.87 -1.43 0.32
C ASN A 99 14.42 -0.65 -0.88
N ALA A 100 13.82 -0.81 -2.07
CA ALA A 100 14.24 -0.08 -3.27
C ALA A 100 13.92 1.42 -3.17
N VAL A 101 12.74 1.75 -2.66
CA VAL A 101 12.31 3.15 -2.50
C VAL A 101 13.03 3.81 -1.34
N ALA A 102 13.26 3.07 -0.27
CA ALA A 102 13.85 3.59 0.97
C ALA A 102 13.15 4.87 1.44
N PRO A 103 11.83 4.81 1.70
CA PRO A 103 11.06 6.03 2.00
C PRO A 103 11.47 6.66 3.34
N ASP A 104 11.32 7.97 3.42
CA ASP A 104 11.51 8.69 4.67
C ASP A 104 10.28 8.56 5.57
N ILE A 105 9.10 8.43 4.97
CA ILE A 105 7.83 8.32 5.67
C ILE A 105 7.05 7.14 5.11
N LEU A 106 6.56 6.29 5.99
CA LEU A 106 5.65 5.20 5.66
C LEU A 106 4.28 5.48 6.26
N ILE A 107 3.25 5.43 5.42
CA ILE A 107 1.85 5.57 5.84
C ILE A 107 1.11 4.30 5.51
N THR A 108 0.39 3.74 6.50
CA THR A 108 -0.49 2.59 6.29
C THR A 108 -1.94 3.00 6.57
N GLU A 109 -2.83 2.68 5.66
CA GLU A 109 -4.25 3.00 5.81
C GLU A 109 -4.92 2.00 6.74
N ALA A 110 -5.55 2.48 7.81
CA ALA A 110 -6.35 1.74 8.79
C ALA A 110 -5.60 0.76 9.69
N PHE A 111 -4.49 0.18 9.29
CA PHE A 111 -3.73 -0.75 10.12
C PHE A 111 -2.92 0.03 11.17
N PRO A 112 -2.81 -0.41 12.44
CA PRO A 112 -3.26 -1.70 12.99
C PRO A 112 -4.71 -1.72 13.52
N PHE A 113 -5.44 -0.64 13.43
CA PHE A 113 -6.80 -0.54 13.96
C PHE A 113 -7.83 -1.26 13.07
N GLY A 114 -7.49 -1.46 11.79
CA GLY A 114 -8.23 -2.26 10.84
C GLY A 114 -7.28 -3.05 9.95
N ARG A 115 -7.82 -3.76 8.97
CA ARG A 115 -7.03 -4.55 8.01
C ARG A 115 -6.19 -5.63 8.66
N ARG A 116 -6.68 -6.25 9.74
CA ARG A 116 -5.95 -7.29 10.47
C ARG A 116 -5.61 -8.50 9.58
N GLN A 117 -6.42 -8.79 8.58
CA GLN A 117 -6.16 -9.86 7.61
C GLN A 117 -4.91 -9.57 6.76
N MET A 118 -4.41 -8.34 6.79
CA MET A 118 -3.18 -7.94 6.09
C MET A 118 -1.93 -8.00 6.97
N ARG A 119 -2.02 -8.58 8.15
CA ARG A 119 -0.90 -8.68 9.10
C ARG A 119 0.31 -9.38 8.49
N PHE A 120 0.07 -10.33 7.61
CA PHE A 120 1.15 -11.13 7.00
C PHE A 120 2.17 -10.26 6.24
N GLU A 121 1.77 -9.11 5.74
CA GLU A 121 2.65 -8.20 5.03
C GLU A 121 2.89 -6.89 5.78
N LEU A 122 1.89 -6.37 6.50
CA LEU A 122 2.01 -5.08 7.16
C LEU A 122 2.89 -5.12 8.41
N ILE A 123 2.88 -6.22 9.17
CA ILE A 123 3.79 -6.34 10.32
C ILE A 123 5.25 -6.38 9.87
N PRO A 124 5.65 -7.24 8.90
CA PRO A 124 7.02 -7.18 8.39
C PRO A 124 7.39 -5.81 7.80
N LEU A 125 6.46 -5.15 7.11
CA LEU A 125 6.70 -3.82 6.57
C LEU A 125 7.02 -2.81 7.67
N LEU A 126 6.21 -2.80 8.72
CA LEU A 126 6.43 -1.89 9.86
C LEU A 126 7.72 -2.21 10.61
N GLU A 127 8.07 -3.48 10.73
CA GLU A 127 9.34 -3.90 11.34
C GLU A 127 10.53 -3.39 10.51
N HIS A 128 10.48 -3.49 9.19
CA HIS A 128 11.51 -2.94 8.32
C HIS A 128 11.60 -1.42 8.45
N ALA A 129 10.47 -0.75 8.52
CA ALA A 129 10.44 0.71 8.70
C ALA A 129 11.05 1.12 10.04
N ALA A 130 10.69 0.42 11.12
CA ALA A 130 11.22 0.70 12.46
C ALA A 130 12.74 0.46 12.52
N ALA A 131 13.23 -0.58 11.86
CA ALA A 131 14.66 -0.89 11.83
C ALA A 131 15.46 0.18 11.07
N ARG A 132 14.88 0.79 10.03
CA ARG A 132 15.51 1.86 9.27
C ARG A 132 15.37 3.22 9.92
N ASN A 133 14.22 3.45 10.58
CA ASN A 133 13.91 4.73 11.16
C ASN A 133 14.76 4.93 12.41
N ARG A 134 15.78 5.74 12.26
CA ARG A 134 16.61 6.13 13.39
C ARG A 134 16.20 7.51 13.85
N PRO A 135 15.98 7.65 15.14
CA PRO A 135 15.65 8.97 15.69
C PRO A 135 16.75 9.97 15.39
#